data_b7a31c54da21f7bf5d55910faf4dc6ea
#
_entry.id   b7a31c54da21f7bf5d55910faf4dc6ea
#
_cell.length_a   1.000
_cell.length_b   1.000
_cell.length_c   1.000
_cell.angle_alpha   90.00
_cell.angle_beta   90.00
_cell.angle_gamma   90.00
#
_symmetry.space_group_name_H-M   'P 1'
#
loop_
_entity.id
_entity.type
_entity.pdbx_description
1 polymer ?
#
loop_
_entity_poly.entity_id
_entity_poly.type
_entity_poly.pdbx_seq_one_letter_code
_entity_poly.pdbx_strand_id
1 'polypeptide(L)'
;MKTQLKEHIFLIGFMGVGKTATSHALSKLSGAKEFDTDQMIVKQEHKSIPDIFAEEGEEYFRQRETEILTRLRDLEPGIISCGGGMVMREVNVDKMKEQGKIVLLTATPETIY
;
A
#
# COMPACT_ATOMS: atom_id res chain seq x y z
N MET A 1 24.34 10.50 0.18
CA MET A 1 23.79 10.05 1.46
C MET A 1 22.30 9.75 1.31
N LYS A 2 21.87 8.61 1.80
CA LYS A 2 20.45 8.25 1.69
C LYS A 2 19.64 8.91 2.78
N THR A 3 18.44 9.34 2.42
CA THR A 3 17.49 9.88 3.39
C THR A 3 16.75 8.71 4.04
N GLN A 4 16.82 8.61 5.34
CA GLN A 4 16.11 7.55 6.06
C GLN A 4 14.68 7.97 6.33
N LEU A 5 13.75 7.02 6.17
CA LEU A 5 12.37 7.26 6.52
C LEU A 5 12.17 7.14 8.02
N LYS A 6 11.36 8.01 8.57
CA LYS A 6 10.99 7.97 9.99
C LYS A 6 9.60 7.40 10.18
N GLU A 7 8.87 7.22 9.10
CA GLU A 7 7.51 6.71 9.13
C GLU A 7 7.20 6.07 7.79
N HIS A 8 6.12 5.31 7.73
CA HIS A 8 5.71 4.68 6.48
C HIS A 8 5.29 5.73 5.45
N ILE A 9 5.49 5.39 4.18
CA ILE A 9 4.96 6.16 3.06
C ILE A 9 3.97 5.26 2.34
N PHE A 10 2.70 5.62 2.36
CA PHE A 10 1.65 4.85 1.71
C PHE A 10 1.33 5.47 0.36
N LEU A 11 1.55 4.72 -0.70
CA LEU A 11 1.27 5.18 -2.06
C LEU A 11 -0.10 4.67 -2.46
N ILE A 12 -0.98 5.58 -2.86
CA ILE A 12 -2.33 5.25 -3.30
C ILE A 12 -2.54 5.84 -4.70
N GLY A 13 -3.53 5.31 -5.41
CA GLY A 13 -3.84 5.77 -6.76
C GLY A 13 -4.36 4.63 -7.59
N PHE A 14 -4.76 4.95 -8.81
CA PHE A 14 -5.29 3.95 -9.73
C PHE A 14 -4.18 3.09 -10.31
N MET A 15 -4.58 1.90 -10.76
CA MET A 15 -3.68 1.04 -11.49
C MET A 15 -3.13 1.79 -12.71
N GLY A 16 -1.84 1.65 -12.95
CA GLY A 16 -1.23 2.31 -14.09
C GLY A 16 -0.69 3.71 -13.84
N VAL A 17 -0.80 4.21 -12.61
CA VAL A 17 -0.27 5.55 -12.28
C VAL A 17 1.21 5.51 -11.88
N GLY A 18 1.84 4.35 -11.98
CA GLY A 18 3.27 4.25 -11.69
C GLY A 18 3.59 4.00 -10.22
N LYS A 19 2.67 3.43 -9.46
CA LYS A 19 2.93 3.15 -8.04
C LYS A 19 4.15 2.27 -7.83
N THR A 20 4.29 1.24 -8.67
CA THR A 20 5.43 0.33 -8.54
C THR A 20 6.74 1.03 -8.86
N ALA A 21 6.77 1.83 -9.92
CA ALA A 21 7.97 2.56 -10.29
C ALA A 21 8.35 3.58 -9.23
N THR A 22 7.35 4.30 -8.69
CA THR A 22 7.57 5.29 -7.66
C THR A 22 8.06 4.63 -6.37
N SER A 23 7.44 3.52 -5.99
CA SER A 23 7.82 2.78 -4.81
C SER A 23 9.27 2.32 -4.91
N HIS A 24 9.65 1.81 -6.06
CA HIS A 24 11.01 1.33 -6.30
C HIS A 24 12.03 2.46 -6.19
N ALA A 25 11.72 3.59 -6.80
CA ALA A 25 12.62 4.75 -6.77
C ALA A 25 12.80 5.27 -5.34
N LEU A 26 11.70 5.38 -4.59
CA LEU A 26 11.76 5.84 -3.21
C LEU A 26 12.52 4.87 -2.33
N SER A 27 12.35 3.57 -2.57
CA SER A 27 13.08 2.55 -1.83
C SER A 27 14.58 2.70 -2.06
N LYS A 28 14.99 2.92 -3.30
CA LYS A 28 16.40 3.11 -3.62
C LYS A 28 16.98 4.36 -2.95
N LEU A 29 16.22 5.44 -2.95
CA LEU A 29 16.68 6.70 -2.37
C LEU A 29 16.80 6.64 -0.85
N SER A 30 15.88 5.95 -0.20
CA SER A 30 15.81 5.92 1.26
C SER A 30 16.47 4.70 1.88
N GLY A 31 16.65 3.64 1.09
CA GLY A 31 17.09 2.37 1.63
C GLY A 31 15.98 1.60 2.35
N ALA A 32 14.76 2.11 2.34
CA ALA A 32 13.63 1.46 2.99
C ALA A 32 13.10 0.30 2.15
N LYS A 33 12.46 -0.66 2.82
CA LYS A 33 11.84 -1.78 2.14
C LYS A 33 10.56 -1.38 1.43
N GLU A 34 10.23 -2.12 0.39
CA GLU A 34 8.99 -1.94 -0.33
C GLU A 34 8.01 -3.02 0.09
N PHE A 35 6.75 -2.63 0.22
CA PHE A 35 5.66 -3.55 0.50
C PHE A 35 4.52 -3.28 -0.46
N ASP A 36 3.77 -4.32 -0.78
CA ASP A 36 2.56 -4.21 -1.60
C ASP A 36 1.46 -4.92 -0.83
N THR A 37 0.42 -4.19 -0.43
CA THR A 37 -0.61 -4.76 0.45
C THR A 37 -1.36 -5.91 -0.21
N ASP A 38 -1.65 -5.81 -1.52
CA ASP A 38 -2.32 -6.89 -2.22
C ASP A 38 -1.47 -8.15 -2.26
N GLN A 39 -0.18 -7.99 -2.52
CA GLN A 39 0.73 -9.14 -2.54
C GLN A 39 0.89 -9.76 -1.16
N MET A 40 0.88 -8.95 -0.13
CA MET A 40 0.95 -9.46 1.23
C MET A 40 -0.27 -10.33 1.55
N ILE A 41 -1.45 -9.90 1.11
CA ILE A 41 -2.68 -10.68 1.32
C ILE A 41 -2.64 -11.97 0.52
N VAL A 42 -2.24 -11.90 -0.75
CA VAL A 42 -2.12 -13.09 -1.60
C VAL A 42 -1.21 -14.12 -0.95
N LYS A 43 -0.09 -13.67 -0.44
CA LYS A 43 0.90 -14.54 0.20
C LYS A 43 0.35 -15.15 1.48
N GLN A 44 -0.36 -14.36 2.27
CA GLN A 44 -0.94 -14.83 3.52
C GLN A 44 -2.05 -15.85 3.29
N GLU A 45 -2.91 -15.60 2.30
CA GLU A 45 -4.06 -16.45 2.02
C GLU A 45 -3.76 -17.62 1.09
N HIS A 46 -2.61 -17.60 0.44
CA HIS A 46 -2.22 -18.63 -0.53
C HIS A 46 -3.21 -18.73 -1.69
N LYS A 47 -3.81 -17.61 -2.09
CA LYS A 47 -4.80 -17.53 -3.15
C LYS A 47 -4.65 -16.22 -3.89
N SER A 48 -5.06 -16.21 -5.15
CA SER A 48 -5.14 -14.96 -5.90
C SER A 48 -6.28 -14.10 -5.36
N ILE A 49 -6.24 -12.81 -5.65
CA ILE A 49 -7.30 -11.91 -5.20
C ILE A 49 -8.66 -12.29 -5.77
N PRO A 50 -8.79 -12.61 -7.09
CA PRO A 50 -10.09 -13.09 -7.58
C PRO A 50 -10.60 -14.33 -6.86
N ASP A 51 -9.71 -15.25 -6.49
CA ASP A 51 -10.10 -16.44 -5.77
C ASP A 51 -10.57 -16.11 -4.36
N ILE A 52 -9.91 -15.15 -3.71
CA ILE A 52 -10.35 -14.72 -2.37
C ILE A 52 -11.76 -14.14 -2.46
N PHE A 53 -12.03 -13.29 -3.44
CA PHE A 53 -13.37 -12.72 -3.61
C PHE A 53 -14.40 -13.80 -3.88
N ALA A 54 -14.06 -14.78 -4.73
CA ALA A 54 -14.99 -15.83 -5.11
C ALA A 54 -15.31 -16.77 -3.95
N GLU A 55 -14.31 -17.09 -3.13
CA GLU A 55 -14.47 -18.10 -2.06
C GLU A 55 -14.88 -17.49 -0.73
N GLU A 56 -14.36 -16.29 -0.41
CA GLU A 56 -14.59 -15.70 0.90
C GLU A 56 -15.43 -14.42 0.86
N GLY A 57 -15.53 -13.77 -0.30
CA GLY A 57 -16.30 -12.55 -0.43
C GLY A 57 -15.50 -11.28 -0.20
N GLU A 58 -16.10 -10.15 -0.60
CA GLU A 58 -15.43 -8.86 -0.52
C GLU A 58 -15.13 -8.42 0.91
N GLU A 59 -16.09 -8.63 1.82
CA GLU A 59 -15.89 -8.20 3.20
C GLU A 59 -14.69 -8.89 3.85
N TYR A 60 -14.51 -10.16 3.57
CA TYR A 60 -13.35 -10.89 4.05
C TYR A 60 -12.06 -10.24 3.58
N PHE A 61 -12.00 -9.91 2.28
CA PHE A 61 -10.81 -9.26 1.72
C PHE A 61 -10.56 -7.91 2.39
N ARG A 62 -11.62 -7.12 2.60
CA ARG A 62 -11.47 -5.81 3.24
C ARG A 62 -10.95 -5.94 4.67
N GLN A 63 -11.38 -6.98 5.39
CA GLN A 63 -10.86 -7.23 6.72
C GLN A 63 -9.38 -7.59 6.68
N ARG A 64 -8.96 -8.34 5.65
CA ARG A 64 -7.54 -8.67 5.50
C ARG A 64 -6.71 -7.42 5.23
N GLU A 65 -7.24 -6.49 4.45
CA GLU A 65 -6.55 -5.22 4.21
C GLU A 65 -6.30 -4.48 5.52
N THR A 66 -7.31 -4.41 6.37
CA THR A 66 -7.17 -3.76 7.67
C THR A 66 -6.13 -4.46 8.55
N GLU A 67 -6.13 -5.79 8.54
CA GLU A 67 -5.15 -6.56 9.29
C GLU A 67 -3.73 -6.32 8.81
N ILE A 68 -3.54 -6.19 7.51
CA ILE A 68 -2.22 -5.89 6.95
C ILE A 68 -1.71 -4.57 7.51
N LEU A 69 -2.57 -3.55 7.59
CA LEU A 69 -2.16 -2.26 8.16
C LEU A 69 -1.75 -2.40 9.61
N THR A 70 -2.46 -3.24 10.37
CA THR A 70 -2.10 -3.48 11.78
C THR A 70 -0.72 -4.13 11.87
N ARG A 71 -0.41 -5.07 10.98
CA ARG A 71 0.90 -5.71 10.95
C ARG A 71 2.01 -4.76 10.55
N LEU A 72 1.72 -3.88 9.59
CA LEU A 72 2.71 -2.92 9.12
C LEU A 72 3.14 -1.95 10.20
N ARG A 73 2.28 -1.67 11.16
CA ARG A 73 2.59 -0.76 12.25
C ARG A 73 3.82 -1.21 13.03
N ASP A 74 4.04 -2.52 13.11
CA ASP A 74 5.14 -3.07 13.90
C ASP A 74 6.41 -3.26 13.10
N LEU A 75 6.40 -2.89 11.83
CA LEU A 75 7.58 -3.01 10.97
C LEU A 75 8.32 -1.69 10.88
N GLU A 76 9.58 -1.77 10.49
CA GLU A 76 10.36 -0.57 10.25
C GLU A 76 9.73 0.25 9.11
N PRO A 77 9.93 1.58 9.11
CA PRO A 77 9.39 2.43 8.06
C PRO A 77 9.71 1.91 6.66
N GLY A 78 8.68 1.85 5.82
CA GLY A 78 8.81 1.33 4.47
C GLY A 78 7.94 2.10 3.49
N ILE A 79 8.11 1.76 2.23
CA ILE A 79 7.31 2.29 1.12
C ILE A 79 6.23 1.26 0.84
N ILE A 80 4.98 1.65 0.98
CA ILE A 80 3.87 0.71 0.89
C ILE A 80 2.95 1.08 -0.26
N SER A 81 2.87 0.20 -1.25
CA SER A 81 1.94 0.36 -2.36
C SER A 81 0.61 -0.26 -1.94
N CYS A 82 -0.44 0.54 -1.93
CA CYS A 82 -1.75 0.12 -1.43
C CYS A 82 -2.69 -0.27 -2.56
N GLY A 83 -3.51 -1.30 -2.31
CA GLY A 83 -4.56 -1.68 -3.24
C GLY A 83 -5.59 -0.57 -3.37
N GLY A 84 -6.29 -0.55 -4.51
CA GLY A 84 -7.19 0.56 -4.85
C GLY A 84 -8.34 0.77 -3.89
N GLY A 85 -8.79 -0.29 -3.21
CA GLY A 85 -9.90 -0.17 -2.28
C GLY A 85 -9.53 0.13 -0.85
N MET A 86 -8.24 0.19 -0.55
CA MET A 86 -7.78 0.36 0.83
C MET A 86 -8.31 1.65 1.46
N VAL A 87 -8.30 2.74 0.70
CA VAL A 87 -8.72 4.05 1.22
C VAL A 87 -10.23 4.24 1.24
N MET A 88 -10.99 3.26 0.80
CA MET A 88 -12.45 3.34 0.83
C MET A 88 -13.01 3.16 2.23
N ARG A 89 -12.21 2.67 3.16
CA ARG A 89 -12.63 2.48 4.54
C ARG A 89 -11.93 3.49 5.44
N GLU A 90 -12.72 4.22 6.20
CA GLU A 90 -12.19 5.24 7.09
C GLU A 90 -11.23 4.68 8.12
N VAL A 91 -11.51 3.49 8.64
CA VAL A 91 -10.63 2.86 9.61
C VAL A 91 -9.23 2.61 9.03
N ASN A 92 -9.16 2.28 7.75
CA ASN A 92 -7.87 2.08 7.10
C ASN A 92 -7.12 3.40 6.97
N VAL A 93 -7.81 4.44 6.54
CA VAL A 93 -7.21 5.77 6.39
C VAL A 93 -6.67 6.26 7.73
N ASP A 94 -7.42 6.06 8.80
CA ASP A 94 -6.99 6.46 10.14
C ASP A 94 -5.71 5.71 10.54
N LYS A 95 -5.67 4.41 10.30
CA LYS A 95 -4.47 3.62 10.61
C LYS A 95 -3.27 4.08 9.79
N MET A 96 -3.49 4.39 8.53
CA MET A 96 -2.41 4.86 7.66
C MET A 96 -1.86 6.20 8.15
N LYS A 97 -2.74 7.11 8.54
CA LYS A 97 -2.33 8.42 9.05
C LYS A 97 -1.56 8.31 10.35
N GLU A 98 -1.90 7.36 11.19
CA GLU A 98 -1.19 7.12 12.43
C GLU A 98 0.23 6.60 12.19
N GLN A 99 0.43 5.90 11.09
CA GLN A 99 1.69 5.23 10.79
C GLN A 99 2.60 6.00 9.86
N GLY A 100 2.08 6.98 9.14
CA GLY A 100 2.92 7.70 8.19
C GLY A 100 2.16 8.68 7.31
N LYS A 101 2.68 8.86 6.12
CA LYS A 101 2.12 9.78 5.14
C LYS A 101 1.41 9.04 4.02
N ILE A 102 0.32 9.59 3.55
CA ILE A 102 -0.42 9.04 2.41
C ILE A 102 -0.12 9.94 1.21
N VAL A 103 0.40 9.34 0.15
CA VAL A 103 0.75 10.07 -1.06
C VAL A 103 -0.13 9.58 -2.21
N LEU A 104 -0.94 10.47 -2.75
CA LEU A 104 -1.80 10.15 -3.88
C LEU A 104 -1.05 10.36 -5.19
N LEU A 105 -0.93 9.30 -5.96
CA LEU A 105 -0.32 9.38 -7.27
C LEU A 105 -1.42 9.54 -8.32
N THR A 106 -1.26 10.51 -9.19
CA THR A 106 -2.21 10.76 -10.26
C THR A 106 -1.52 10.60 -11.59
N ALA A 107 -2.24 10.02 -12.54
CA ALA A 107 -1.69 9.82 -13.88
C ALA A 107 -2.31 10.82 -14.86
N THR A 108 -2.21 12.09 -14.55
CA THR A 108 -2.72 13.11 -15.44
C THR A 108 -1.58 13.63 -16.30
N PRO A 109 -1.77 13.65 -17.61
CA PRO A 109 -0.71 14.14 -18.51
C PRO A 109 -0.30 15.57 -18.18
N GLU A 110 -1.21 16.35 -17.69
CA GLU A 110 -0.97 17.74 -17.35
C GLU A 110 0.05 17.88 -16.24
N THR A 111 0.15 16.90 -15.38
CA THR A 111 1.09 16.96 -14.28
C THR A 111 2.50 16.52 -14.68
N ILE A 112 2.65 16.09 -15.90
CA ILE A 112 3.93 15.56 -16.38
C ILE A 112 4.74 16.62 -17.09
N TYR A 113 4.09 17.68 -17.54
CA TYR A 113 4.80 18.73 -18.30
C TYR A 113 4.74 20.10 -17.70
#